data_de237a6ae38846b1b4045f19c0c951fb
#
_entry.id   de237a6ae38846b1b4045f19c0c951fb
#
_cell.length_a   1.000
_cell.length_b   1.000
_cell.length_c   1.000
_cell.angle_alpha   90.00
_cell.angle_beta   90.00
_cell.angle_gamma   90.00
#
_symmetry.space_group_name_H-M   'P 1'
#
loop_
_entity.id
_entity.type
_entity.pdbx_description
1 polymer ?
#
loop_
_entity_poly.entity_id
_entity_poly.type
_entity_poly.pdbx_seq_one_letter_code
_entity_poly.pdbx_strand_id
1 'polypeptide(L)'
;MMIRQLLLVVLAIVSLPLMALELSLDVCSFKNNEATNPYIEAYMRVLGATVKYNKVSGGNMQAAVNVTITIEQGEKIIAFDKFVLNSPVVAEAKDLLDLRRFAVPPATYAVHIVAIDAADSTNMVELKQYIEVPDYSSTSVSDILLLAKVENRADGGSLVKHGIYMEPVTFSYLEEQVTELPFFAEVYGAADGAFLKYTITEGYLEGGTEVVTKYKKLGNEPVSPLLLSLPLSEVRSGKYSLTVEIYDRDKQLVSSSSTRFLRSNPSYDTQYWTDYNKEVDGSFVDSIATKDLRYHLLSLLPVAQEPTLTNLTIVLDLENVRAQRKFLFDYWKEQSPKYPHIAHAKYMKVVDLVHDLYDNNVGFGFQTDRGHIFLKYGKPSEVVSVDNEPDAVPYEIWYYHTLSGVTRQTNTRFLFYNPSLSHNDYQLLHSTCIGERNNPAWEVELYRDAPESQIGSTIEATDVQRGWNRRAREYFNDY
;
A
#
# COMPACT_ATOMS: atom_id res chain seq x y z
N MET A 1 60.18 -20.79 -35.89
CA MET A 1 59.37 -20.50 -34.69
C MET A 1 58.76 -19.14 -34.89
N MET A 2 57.51 -19.09 -35.46
CA MET A 2 56.84 -17.86 -35.83
C MET A 2 55.86 -17.49 -34.70
N ILE A 3 56.07 -16.33 -34.05
CA ILE A 3 55.17 -15.77 -33.08
C ILE A 3 54.07 -15.05 -33.84
N ARG A 4 52.83 -15.58 -33.75
CA ARG A 4 51.63 -14.91 -34.26
C ARG A 4 51.20 -13.84 -33.26
N GLN A 5 51.38 -12.56 -33.58
CA GLN A 5 50.79 -11.46 -32.87
C GLN A 5 49.31 -11.41 -33.21
N LEU A 6 48.44 -11.65 -32.22
CA LEU A 6 47.02 -11.49 -32.30
C LEU A 6 46.69 -10.02 -32.02
N LEU A 7 46.30 -9.29 -33.06
CA LEU A 7 45.84 -7.87 -32.94
C LEU A 7 44.40 -7.90 -32.41
N LEU A 8 44.21 -7.63 -31.14
CA LEU A 8 42.88 -7.39 -30.53
C LEU A 8 42.46 -5.97 -30.87
N VAL A 9 41.60 -5.81 -31.88
CA VAL A 9 40.88 -4.56 -32.14
C VAL A 9 39.72 -4.52 -31.12
N VAL A 10 39.91 -3.75 -30.04
CA VAL A 10 38.83 -3.37 -29.14
C VAL A 10 37.99 -2.33 -29.86
N LEU A 11 36.87 -2.76 -30.42
CA LEU A 11 35.83 -1.85 -30.94
C LEU A 11 35.17 -1.21 -29.72
N ALA A 12 35.63 -0.05 -29.31
CA ALA A 12 34.92 0.80 -28.36
C ALA A 12 33.63 1.28 -29.06
N ILE A 13 32.53 0.56 -28.85
CA ILE A 13 31.18 1.05 -29.14
C ILE A 13 30.96 2.20 -28.16
N VAL A 14 31.24 3.41 -28.59
CA VAL A 14 30.73 4.61 -27.90
C VAL A 14 29.23 4.58 -28.14
N SER A 15 28.48 4.03 -27.19
CA SER A 15 27.04 4.23 -27.11
C SER A 15 26.82 5.71 -26.78
N LEU A 16 26.71 6.53 -27.81
CA LEU A 16 26.09 7.84 -27.67
C LEU A 16 24.70 7.57 -27.10
N PRO A 17 24.30 8.19 -25.98
CA PRO A 17 22.94 8.10 -25.54
C PRO A 17 22.08 8.64 -26.70
N LEU A 18 21.32 7.76 -27.34
CA LEU A 18 20.22 8.18 -28.20
C LEU A 18 19.23 8.86 -27.21
N MET A 19 19.32 10.19 -27.13
CA MET A 19 18.34 10.96 -26.37
C MET A 19 17.03 10.90 -27.14
N ALA A 20 16.16 9.96 -26.78
CA ALA A 20 14.80 9.92 -27.27
C ALA A 20 14.04 11.15 -26.80
N LEU A 21 13.09 11.62 -27.59
CA LEU A 21 12.21 12.73 -27.23
C LEU A 21 11.48 12.39 -25.91
N GLU A 22 11.60 13.26 -24.91
CA GLU A 22 10.93 13.11 -23.62
C GLU A 22 9.79 14.11 -23.48
N LEU A 23 8.61 13.59 -23.17
CA LEU A 23 7.37 14.35 -23.00
C LEU A 23 6.72 13.97 -21.67
N SER A 24 6.39 14.97 -20.84
CA SER A 24 5.46 14.83 -19.71
C SER A 24 4.07 15.27 -20.14
N LEU A 25 3.06 14.47 -19.76
CA LEU A 25 1.65 14.76 -19.99
C LEU A 25 0.90 14.67 -18.65
N ASP A 26 0.27 15.76 -18.25
CA ASP A 26 -0.65 15.80 -17.12
C ASP A 26 -2.05 16.17 -17.63
N VAL A 27 -3.05 15.39 -17.20
CA VAL A 27 -4.41 15.53 -17.70
C VAL A 27 -5.36 15.71 -16.52
N CYS A 28 -6.14 16.80 -16.56
CA CYS A 28 -7.13 17.11 -15.53
C CYS A 28 -8.46 17.48 -16.16
N SER A 29 -9.56 17.12 -15.52
CA SER A 29 -10.91 17.51 -15.92
C SER A 29 -11.47 18.58 -15.00
N PHE A 30 -12.24 19.52 -15.58
CA PHE A 30 -12.85 20.63 -14.90
C PHE A 30 -14.28 20.86 -15.41
N LYS A 31 -15.13 21.44 -14.55
CA LYS A 31 -16.45 21.92 -14.97
C LYS A 31 -16.32 23.14 -15.85
N ASN A 32 -17.09 23.18 -16.92
CA ASN A 32 -17.25 24.40 -17.70
C ASN A 32 -18.43 25.20 -17.15
N ASN A 33 -18.19 26.42 -16.69
CA ASN A 33 -19.23 27.28 -16.14
C ASN A 33 -20.05 27.99 -17.22
N GLU A 34 -19.54 28.04 -18.45
CA GLU A 34 -20.16 28.75 -19.58
C GLU A 34 -20.84 27.79 -20.58
N ALA A 35 -20.57 26.49 -20.48
CA ALA A 35 -21.14 25.48 -21.38
C ALA A 35 -21.61 24.24 -20.63
N THR A 36 -22.45 23.44 -21.32
CA THR A 36 -23.10 22.25 -20.76
C THR A 36 -22.09 21.12 -20.43
N ASN A 37 -21.03 20.99 -21.21
CA ASN A 37 -20.06 19.91 -21.06
C ASN A 37 -18.86 20.34 -20.21
N PRO A 38 -18.34 19.46 -19.37
CA PRO A 38 -17.02 19.63 -18.76
C PRO A 38 -15.92 19.65 -19.83
N TYR A 39 -14.69 19.92 -19.42
CA TYR A 39 -13.57 19.93 -20.34
C TYR A 39 -12.32 19.27 -19.73
N ILE A 40 -11.50 18.72 -20.60
CA ILE A 40 -10.17 18.19 -20.30
C ILE A 40 -9.12 19.27 -20.55
N GLU A 41 -8.25 19.48 -19.62
CA GLU A 41 -6.97 20.20 -19.79
C GLU A 41 -5.83 19.20 -19.92
N ALA A 42 -5.14 19.25 -21.07
CA ALA A 42 -3.95 18.44 -21.32
C ALA A 42 -2.72 19.36 -21.27
N TYR A 43 -1.96 19.26 -20.20
CA TYR A 43 -0.71 19.98 -19.98
C TYR A 43 0.44 19.12 -20.50
N MET A 44 1.23 19.68 -21.39
CA MET A 44 2.37 18.98 -21.98
C MET A 44 3.66 19.77 -21.81
N ARG A 45 4.72 19.04 -21.47
CA ARG A 45 6.08 19.57 -21.40
C ARG A 45 7.01 18.66 -22.17
N VAL A 46 7.65 19.20 -23.19
CA VAL A 46 8.74 18.52 -23.90
C VAL A 46 10.06 19.02 -23.32
N LEU A 47 10.92 18.07 -22.89
CA LEU A 47 12.23 18.42 -22.35
C LEU A 47 13.11 18.96 -23.47
N GLY A 48 13.50 20.25 -23.37
CA GLY A 48 14.27 20.93 -24.39
C GLY A 48 15.62 20.29 -24.70
N ALA A 49 16.24 19.61 -23.75
CA ALA A 49 17.48 18.86 -23.94
C ALA A 49 17.35 17.66 -24.87
N THR A 50 16.14 17.18 -25.12
CA THR A 50 15.85 15.97 -25.95
C THR A 50 15.38 16.31 -27.37
N VAL A 51 15.29 17.61 -27.70
CA VAL A 51 14.87 18.13 -29.03
C VAL A 51 16.03 18.73 -29.77
N LYS A 52 16.04 18.61 -31.08
CA LYS A 52 17.06 19.17 -31.92
C LYS A 52 16.79 20.64 -32.21
N TYR A 53 17.76 21.52 -31.87
CA TYR A 53 17.67 22.94 -32.09
C TYR A 53 18.33 23.35 -33.41
N ASN A 54 17.62 24.14 -34.18
CA ASN A 54 18.17 24.80 -35.40
C ASN A 54 18.66 26.20 -35.08
N LYS A 55 19.78 26.57 -35.67
CA LYS A 55 20.32 27.95 -35.55
C LYS A 55 19.40 28.93 -36.25
N VAL A 56 19.11 30.04 -35.57
CA VAL A 56 18.40 31.21 -36.11
C VAL A 56 19.31 32.42 -36.07
N SER A 57 18.83 33.58 -36.54
CA SER A 57 19.64 34.78 -36.58
C SER A 57 20.19 35.24 -35.21
N GLY A 58 21.37 35.84 -35.18
CA GLY A 58 21.96 36.40 -33.94
C GLY A 58 22.61 35.38 -32.99
N GLY A 59 22.93 34.16 -33.43
CA GLY A 59 23.60 33.16 -32.62
C GLY A 59 22.64 32.38 -31.70
N ASN A 60 21.36 32.67 -31.72
CA ASN A 60 20.30 31.96 -31.00
C ASN A 60 19.88 30.71 -31.76
N MET A 61 19.08 29.89 -31.09
CA MET A 61 18.52 28.64 -31.62
C MET A 61 17.06 28.50 -31.27
N GLN A 62 16.34 27.69 -32.05
CA GLN A 62 14.94 27.38 -31.83
C GLN A 62 14.67 25.89 -32.19
N ALA A 63 13.86 25.22 -31.39
CA ALA A 63 13.35 23.89 -31.63
C ALA A 63 11.86 23.95 -31.97
N ALA A 64 11.40 22.92 -32.72
CA ALA A 64 10.01 22.75 -33.06
C ALA A 64 9.62 21.24 -32.91
N VAL A 65 8.47 20.98 -32.37
CA VAL A 65 7.92 19.63 -32.21
C VAL A 65 6.55 19.59 -32.85
N ASN A 66 6.32 18.62 -33.75
CA ASN A 66 5.01 18.35 -34.32
C ASN A 66 4.21 17.50 -33.34
N VAL A 67 3.11 18.03 -32.85
CA VAL A 67 2.26 17.38 -31.85
C VAL A 67 0.91 17.03 -32.48
N THR A 68 0.48 15.80 -32.28
CA THR A 68 -0.90 15.37 -32.54
C THR A 68 -1.47 14.84 -31.22
N ILE A 69 -2.58 15.38 -30.79
CA ILE A 69 -3.32 14.93 -29.59
C ILE A 69 -4.71 14.51 -29.99
N THR A 70 -5.17 13.35 -29.53
CA THR A 70 -6.52 12.83 -29.73
C THR A 70 -7.17 12.51 -28.42
N ILE A 71 -8.46 12.78 -28.32
CA ILE A 71 -9.34 12.37 -27.22
C ILE A 71 -10.19 11.24 -27.73
N GLU A 72 -10.01 10.05 -27.18
CA GLU A 72 -10.59 8.80 -27.67
C GLU A 72 -11.57 8.23 -26.65
N GLN A 73 -12.72 7.74 -27.12
CA GLN A 73 -13.66 6.94 -26.33
C GLN A 73 -13.80 5.57 -26.99
N GLY A 74 -13.17 4.56 -26.41
CA GLY A 74 -12.99 3.27 -27.08
C GLY A 74 -12.18 3.43 -28.36
N GLU A 75 -12.76 3.03 -29.50
CA GLU A 75 -12.13 3.15 -30.83
C GLU A 75 -12.49 4.48 -31.56
N LYS A 76 -13.32 5.32 -30.94
CA LYS A 76 -13.82 6.54 -31.59
C LYS A 76 -13.04 7.77 -31.11
N ILE A 77 -12.49 8.52 -32.06
CA ILE A 77 -11.93 9.86 -31.80
C ILE A 77 -13.07 10.85 -31.61
N ILE A 78 -13.14 11.47 -30.44
CA ILE A 78 -14.14 12.47 -30.05
C ILE A 78 -13.68 13.88 -30.39
N ALA A 79 -12.38 14.15 -30.15
CA ALA A 79 -11.74 15.42 -30.47
C ALA A 79 -10.26 15.19 -30.80
N PHE A 80 -9.68 16.10 -31.56
CA PHE A 80 -8.25 16.08 -31.83
C PHE A 80 -7.73 17.51 -32.09
N ASP A 81 -6.43 17.66 -31.93
CA ASP A 81 -5.69 18.86 -32.37
C ASP A 81 -4.33 18.44 -32.96
N LYS A 82 -3.87 19.19 -33.94
CA LYS A 82 -2.57 18.98 -34.56
C LYS A 82 -1.89 20.34 -34.78
N PHE A 83 -0.71 20.50 -34.18
CA PHE A 83 -0.03 21.78 -34.18
C PHE A 83 1.49 21.59 -34.09
N VAL A 84 2.21 22.68 -34.30
CA VAL A 84 3.66 22.77 -34.09
C VAL A 84 3.93 23.55 -32.81
N LEU A 85 4.58 22.89 -31.85
CA LEU A 85 5.02 23.50 -30.61
C LEU A 85 6.44 24.01 -30.82
N ASN A 86 6.61 25.34 -30.78
CA ASN A 86 7.91 25.99 -30.94
C ASN A 86 8.50 26.40 -29.60
N SER A 87 9.79 26.17 -29.42
CA SER A 87 10.51 26.80 -28.31
C SER A 87 10.59 28.32 -28.47
N PRO A 88 10.79 29.07 -27.39
CA PRO A 88 11.30 30.42 -27.53
C PRO A 88 12.64 30.45 -28.32
N VAL A 89 12.97 31.60 -28.91
CA VAL A 89 14.29 31.81 -29.49
C VAL A 89 15.26 32.06 -28.34
N VAL A 90 16.21 31.15 -28.13
CA VAL A 90 17.05 31.11 -26.91
C VAL A 90 18.53 30.83 -27.25
N ALA A 91 19.41 31.19 -26.31
CA ALA A 91 20.82 30.84 -26.41
C ALA A 91 21.13 29.45 -25.92
N GLU A 92 20.28 28.90 -24.97
CA GLU A 92 20.40 27.58 -24.39
C GLU A 92 19.06 26.85 -24.48
N ALA A 93 19.07 25.53 -24.60
CA ALA A 93 17.87 24.71 -24.68
C ALA A 93 16.97 24.91 -23.47
N LYS A 94 15.66 25.09 -23.70
CA LYS A 94 14.63 25.24 -22.68
C LYS A 94 13.44 24.34 -23.01
N ASP A 95 12.77 23.89 -21.97
CA ASP A 95 11.55 23.09 -22.11
C ASP A 95 10.46 23.84 -22.87
N LEU A 96 9.68 23.09 -23.65
CA LEU A 96 8.55 23.60 -24.39
C LEU A 96 7.28 23.21 -23.62
N LEU A 97 6.50 24.20 -23.19
CA LEU A 97 5.25 23.99 -22.46
C LEU A 97 4.07 24.43 -23.31
N ASP A 98 2.99 23.65 -23.28
CA ASP A 98 1.71 24.01 -23.84
C ASP A 98 0.53 23.40 -23.08
N LEU A 99 -0.66 23.96 -23.27
CA LEU A 99 -1.92 23.51 -22.70
C LEU A 99 -2.99 23.49 -23.79
N ARG A 100 -3.65 22.34 -23.93
CA ARG A 100 -4.83 22.18 -24.80
C ARG A 100 -6.08 21.87 -23.99
N ARG A 101 -7.20 22.41 -24.42
CA ARG A 101 -8.50 22.25 -23.80
C ARG A 101 -9.48 21.60 -24.76
N PHE A 102 -10.18 20.55 -24.28
CA PHE A 102 -11.16 19.82 -25.08
C PHE A 102 -12.47 19.70 -24.28
N ALA A 103 -13.53 20.37 -24.77
CA ALA A 103 -14.87 20.17 -24.21
C ALA A 103 -15.39 18.81 -24.64
N VAL A 104 -15.77 17.97 -23.67
CA VAL A 104 -16.22 16.59 -23.89
C VAL A 104 -17.39 16.25 -22.96
N PRO A 105 -18.35 15.40 -23.38
CA PRO A 105 -19.38 14.89 -22.47
C PRO A 105 -18.77 14.08 -21.30
N PRO A 106 -19.51 13.91 -20.18
CA PRO A 106 -19.06 13.03 -19.10
C PRO A 106 -18.88 11.58 -19.59
N ALA A 107 -17.67 11.05 -19.46
CA ALA A 107 -17.29 9.67 -19.79
C ALA A 107 -15.82 9.40 -19.44
N THR A 108 -15.39 8.16 -19.63
CA THR A 108 -13.95 7.82 -19.59
C THR A 108 -13.34 7.98 -20.99
N TYR A 109 -12.20 8.66 -21.04
CA TYR A 109 -11.46 8.94 -22.27
C TYR A 109 -10.01 8.48 -22.16
N ALA A 110 -9.43 8.19 -23.32
CA ALA A 110 -7.97 8.13 -23.47
C ALA A 110 -7.50 9.43 -24.14
N VAL A 111 -6.56 10.10 -23.52
CA VAL A 111 -5.80 11.20 -24.10
C VAL A 111 -4.55 10.59 -24.71
N HIS A 112 -4.46 10.58 -26.02
CA HIS A 112 -3.37 9.99 -26.76
C HIS A 112 -2.58 11.12 -27.47
N ILE A 113 -1.28 11.17 -27.24
CA ILE A 113 -0.40 12.20 -27.79
C ILE A 113 0.76 11.55 -28.52
N VAL A 114 1.04 12.07 -29.71
CA VAL A 114 2.21 11.74 -30.51
C VAL A 114 2.98 13.04 -30.75
N ALA A 115 4.23 13.06 -30.32
CA ALA A 115 5.13 14.19 -30.51
C ALA A 115 6.35 13.77 -31.32
N ILE A 116 6.69 14.52 -32.37
CA ILE A 116 7.78 14.23 -33.31
C ILE A 116 8.65 15.49 -33.45
N ASP A 117 9.94 15.34 -33.25
CA ASP A 117 10.92 16.41 -33.50
C ASP A 117 10.86 16.84 -34.97
N ALA A 118 10.61 18.12 -35.20
CA ALA A 118 10.49 18.65 -36.58
C ALA A 118 11.80 18.58 -37.37
N ALA A 119 12.96 18.55 -36.68
CA ALA A 119 14.27 18.43 -37.29
C ALA A 119 14.77 16.99 -37.42
N ASP A 120 14.09 16.01 -36.77
CA ASP A 120 14.46 14.62 -36.80
C ASP A 120 13.23 13.74 -36.63
N SER A 121 12.63 13.27 -37.70
CA SER A 121 11.40 12.47 -37.68
C SER A 121 11.55 11.09 -37.02
N THR A 122 12.76 10.63 -36.75
CA THR A 122 13.02 9.38 -36.02
C THR A 122 12.98 9.59 -34.50
N ASN A 123 13.12 10.85 -34.05
CA ASN A 123 13.04 11.26 -32.65
C ASN A 123 11.58 11.57 -32.31
N MET A 124 10.86 10.58 -31.76
CA MET A 124 9.43 10.68 -31.45
C MET A 124 9.09 10.02 -30.12
N VAL A 125 8.00 10.45 -29.55
CA VAL A 125 7.38 9.83 -28.35
C VAL A 125 5.88 9.74 -28.55
N GLU A 126 5.32 8.65 -28.03
CA GLU A 126 3.88 8.37 -28.00
C GLU A 126 3.48 8.06 -26.57
N LEU A 127 2.46 8.77 -26.04
CA LEU A 127 1.92 8.56 -24.71
C LEU A 127 0.39 8.42 -24.78
N LYS A 128 -0.16 7.58 -23.89
CA LYS A 128 -1.59 7.41 -23.73
C LYS A 128 -1.94 7.40 -22.25
N GLN A 129 -2.82 8.31 -21.83
CA GLN A 129 -3.30 8.45 -20.45
C GLN A 129 -4.82 8.38 -20.43
N TYR A 130 -5.38 7.66 -19.45
CA TYR A 130 -6.82 7.57 -19.26
C TYR A 130 -7.29 8.58 -18.22
N ILE A 131 -8.46 9.17 -18.48
CA ILE A 131 -9.11 10.12 -17.57
C ILE A 131 -10.61 9.83 -17.53
N GLU A 132 -11.18 9.85 -16.33
CA GLU A 132 -12.62 9.85 -16.10
C GLU A 132 -13.07 11.30 -15.97
N VAL A 133 -14.02 11.70 -16.79
CA VAL A 133 -14.62 13.03 -16.77
C VAL A 133 -16.03 12.93 -16.17
N PRO A 134 -16.24 13.36 -14.92
CA PRO A 134 -17.55 13.33 -14.28
C PRO A 134 -18.49 14.43 -14.82
N ASP A 135 -19.76 14.33 -14.52
CA ASP A 135 -20.73 15.32 -14.98
C ASP A 135 -20.75 16.62 -14.16
N TYR A 136 -20.14 16.63 -12.99
CA TYR A 136 -20.08 17.76 -12.06
C TYR A 136 -21.47 18.38 -11.72
N SER A 137 -22.53 17.59 -11.80
CA SER A 137 -23.90 18.05 -11.52
C SER A 137 -24.21 18.21 -10.03
N SER A 138 -23.50 17.50 -9.18
CA SER A 138 -23.59 17.55 -7.73
C SER A 138 -22.37 18.22 -7.10
N THR A 139 -22.36 18.36 -5.76
CA THR A 139 -21.17 18.80 -5.03
C THR A 139 -20.00 17.87 -5.37
N SER A 140 -18.93 18.44 -5.89
CA SER A 140 -17.79 17.66 -6.40
C SER A 140 -16.50 18.46 -6.37
N VAL A 141 -15.39 17.74 -6.40
CA VAL A 141 -14.04 18.28 -6.59
C VAL A 141 -13.53 17.88 -7.97
N SER A 142 -12.84 18.80 -8.66
CA SER A 142 -12.14 18.51 -9.92
C SER A 142 -10.97 17.57 -9.72
N ASP A 143 -10.30 17.20 -10.81
CA ASP A 143 -8.98 16.63 -10.72
C ASP A 143 -7.98 17.62 -10.10
N ILE A 144 -6.87 17.07 -9.59
CA ILE A 144 -5.83 17.79 -8.85
C ILE A 144 -4.63 18.01 -9.78
N LEU A 145 -4.28 19.27 -10.00
CA LEU A 145 -3.09 19.65 -10.73
C LEU A 145 -1.96 19.98 -9.75
N LEU A 146 -0.89 19.18 -9.74
CA LEU A 146 0.32 19.44 -8.97
C LEU A 146 1.14 20.53 -9.65
N LEU A 147 1.63 21.50 -8.87
CA LEU A 147 2.27 22.68 -9.41
C LEU A 147 3.75 22.76 -9.03
N ALA A 148 4.60 23.01 -10.03
CA ALA A 148 6.01 23.32 -9.84
C ALA A 148 6.22 24.82 -9.62
N LYS A 149 5.38 25.65 -10.25
CA LYS A 149 5.50 27.10 -10.18
C LYS A 149 4.13 27.77 -10.17
N VAL A 150 4.01 28.80 -9.35
CA VAL A 150 2.81 29.62 -9.22
C VAL A 150 3.22 31.08 -9.20
N GLU A 151 2.61 31.89 -10.07
CA GLU A 151 2.88 33.36 -10.14
C GLU A 151 1.57 34.10 -10.42
N ASN A 152 1.38 35.21 -9.77
CA ASN A 152 0.30 36.15 -10.15
C ASN A 152 0.65 36.81 -11.48
N ARG A 153 -0.16 36.64 -12.51
CA ARG A 153 0.02 37.25 -13.83
C ARG A 153 -1.29 37.80 -14.37
N ALA A 154 -1.21 38.98 -14.92
CA ALA A 154 -2.35 39.63 -15.59
C ALA A 154 -2.32 39.48 -17.14
N ASP A 155 -1.27 38.85 -17.70
CA ASP A 155 -0.96 38.86 -19.13
C ASP A 155 -1.66 37.79 -19.98
N GLY A 156 -2.53 36.95 -19.39
CA GLY A 156 -3.47 36.07 -20.12
C GLY A 156 -2.82 34.97 -20.97
N GLY A 157 -1.79 34.29 -20.51
CA GLY A 157 -1.21 33.14 -21.21
C GLY A 157 -2.08 31.85 -21.10
N SER A 158 -1.79 30.83 -21.91
CA SER A 158 -2.53 29.54 -21.91
C SER A 158 -2.51 28.86 -20.53
N LEU A 159 -1.42 29.00 -19.78
CA LEU A 159 -1.22 28.47 -18.43
C LEU A 159 -1.75 29.41 -17.31
N VAL A 160 -2.45 30.49 -17.67
CA VAL A 160 -3.09 31.41 -16.70
C VAL A 160 -4.53 31.03 -16.51
N LYS A 161 -4.93 30.75 -15.26
CA LYS A 161 -6.30 30.45 -14.84
C LYS A 161 -6.62 31.27 -13.58
N HIS A 162 -7.76 31.94 -13.55
CA HIS A 162 -8.15 32.84 -12.47
C HIS A 162 -7.09 33.93 -12.13
N GLY A 163 -6.33 34.44 -13.14
CA GLY A 163 -5.27 35.43 -12.94
C GLY A 163 -3.97 34.89 -12.33
N ILE A 164 -3.84 33.57 -12.25
CA ILE A 164 -2.68 32.87 -11.69
C ILE A 164 -2.02 32.04 -12.80
N TYR A 165 -0.75 32.27 -13.03
CA TYR A 165 0.09 31.38 -13.84
C TYR A 165 0.40 30.12 -13.05
N MET A 166 0.10 28.97 -13.63
CA MET A 166 0.27 27.65 -13.01
C MET A 166 1.07 26.75 -13.94
N GLU A 167 2.25 26.36 -13.50
CA GLU A 167 3.12 25.44 -14.21
C GLU A 167 3.09 24.07 -13.53
N PRO A 168 2.68 22.99 -14.22
CA PRO A 168 2.58 21.66 -13.62
C PRO A 168 3.94 21.06 -13.31
N VAL A 169 3.96 20.12 -12.35
CA VAL A 169 5.13 19.30 -12.01
C VAL A 169 5.45 18.36 -13.18
N THR A 170 6.71 18.29 -13.57
CA THR A 170 7.15 17.40 -14.65
C THR A 170 7.21 15.96 -14.16
N PHE A 171 6.61 15.01 -14.90
CA PHE A 171 6.56 13.57 -14.60
C PHE A 171 6.02 13.22 -13.21
N SER A 172 5.24 14.12 -12.59
CA SER A 172 4.78 13.97 -11.21
C SER A 172 5.91 13.61 -10.23
N TYR A 173 7.12 14.17 -10.46
CA TYR A 173 8.32 13.90 -9.68
C TYR A 173 8.79 15.15 -8.94
N LEU A 174 9.00 15.03 -7.63
CA LEU A 174 9.35 16.12 -6.72
C LEU A 174 10.72 15.87 -6.10
N GLU A 175 11.66 16.73 -6.42
CA GLU A 175 13.02 16.69 -5.89
C GLU A 175 13.11 17.28 -4.48
N GLU A 176 14.22 17.01 -3.80
CA GLU A 176 14.52 17.44 -2.42
C GLU A 176 14.33 18.94 -2.19
N GLN A 177 14.66 19.78 -3.18
CA GLN A 177 14.57 21.24 -3.08
C GLN A 177 13.13 21.75 -2.97
N VAL A 178 12.13 20.92 -3.35
CA VAL A 178 10.71 21.27 -3.24
C VAL A 178 10.28 21.03 -1.79
N THR A 179 10.21 22.08 -1.00
CA THR A 179 9.82 22.03 0.42
C THR A 179 8.32 22.15 0.66
N GLU A 180 7.59 22.66 -0.32
CA GLU A 180 6.14 22.81 -0.34
C GLU A 180 5.60 22.28 -1.65
N LEU A 181 4.45 21.59 -1.61
CA LEU A 181 3.73 21.11 -2.79
C LEU A 181 2.50 21.98 -3.02
N PRO A 182 2.57 23.01 -3.85
CA PRO A 182 1.37 23.70 -4.28
C PRO A 182 0.58 22.83 -5.26
N PHE A 183 -0.73 22.91 -5.16
CA PHE A 183 -1.64 22.24 -6.08
C PHE A 183 -2.90 23.07 -6.30
N PHE A 184 -3.53 22.83 -7.45
CA PHE A 184 -4.78 23.46 -7.83
C PHE A 184 -5.90 22.41 -7.98
N ALA A 185 -7.08 22.77 -7.50
CA ALA A 185 -8.32 22.06 -7.75
C ALA A 185 -9.49 23.04 -7.71
N GLU A 186 -10.64 22.66 -8.21
CA GLU A 186 -11.89 23.42 -8.09
C GLU A 186 -12.95 22.61 -7.35
N VAL A 187 -13.66 23.26 -6.43
CA VAL A 187 -14.83 22.69 -5.76
C VAL A 187 -16.09 23.32 -6.33
N TYR A 188 -17.04 22.48 -6.65
CA TYR A 188 -18.33 22.87 -7.24
C TYR A 188 -19.48 22.58 -6.29
N GLY A 189 -20.36 23.56 -6.09
CA GLY A 189 -21.61 23.40 -5.37
C GLY A 189 -21.49 22.94 -3.92
N ALA A 190 -20.45 23.39 -3.21
CA ALA A 190 -20.29 23.06 -1.78
C ALA A 190 -21.46 23.64 -0.96
N ALA A 191 -22.02 22.82 -0.07
CA ALA A 191 -23.07 23.24 0.85
C ALA A 191 -22.51 24.06 2.02
N ASP A 192 -23.35 24.85 2.67
CA ASP A 192 -22.96 25.58 3.87
C ASP A 192 -22.52 24.62 5.00
N GLY A 193 -21.37 24.94 5.61
CA GLY A 193 -20.76 24.12 6.65
C GLY A 193 -19.89 22.97 6.14
N ALA A 194 -19.76 22.79 4.82
CA ALA A 194 -18.83 21.83 4.24
C ALA A 194 -17.38 22.21 4.53
N PHE A 195 -16.51 21.21 4.57
CA PHE A 195 -15.07 21.40 4.72
C PHE A 195 -14.27 20.44 3.83
N LEU A 196 -13.07 20.84 3.56
CA LEU A 196 -12.09 20.09 2.79
C LEU A 196 -11.08 19.43 3.73
N LYS A 197 -10.79 18.15 3.53
CA LYS A 197 -9.60 17.47 4.03
C LYS A 197 -8.68 17.21 2.83
N TYR A 198 -7.40 17.51 2.98
CA TYR A 198 -6.41 17.19 1.95
C TYR A 198 -5.17 16.58 2.58
N THR A 199 -4.77 15.44 2.03
CA THR A 199 -3.86 14.51 2.70
C THR A 199 -2.83 13.95 1.72
N ILE A 200 -1.56 13.90 2.13
CA ILE A 200 -0.53 13.07 1.50
C ILE A 200 -0.51 11.73 2.21
N THR A 201 -0.67 10.66 1.45
CA THR A 201 -0.65 9.28 1.93
C THR A 201 0.49 8.50 1.28
N GLU A 202 1.20 7.70 2.04
CA GLU A 202 2.28 6.84 1.53
C GLU A 202 1.68 5.70 0.67
N GLY A 203 2.25 5.51 -0.53
CA GLY A 203 1.79 4.51 -1.50
C GLY A 203 0.72 5.02 -2.47
N TYR A 204 0.29 4.11 -3.36
CA TYR A 204 -0.71 4.37 -4.41
C TYR A 204 -2.02 3.62 -4.18
N LEU A 205 -2.11 2.84 -3.12
CA LEU A 205 -3.28 2.05 -2.76
C LEU A 205 -4.02 2.69 -1.58
N GLU A 206 -5.29 2.39 -1.47
CA GLU A 206 -6.09 2.76 -0.30
C GLU A 206 -5.53 2.11 0.98
N GLY A 207 -5.62 2.83 2.10
CA GLY A 207 -5.16 2.34 3.40
C GLY A 207 -3.67 2.59 3.70
N GLY A 208 -2.97 3.38 2.87
CA GLY A 208 -1.62 3.86 3.18
C GLY A 208 -1.59 4.79 4.41
N THR A 209 -0.40 4.98 4.97
CA THR A 209 -0.21 5.88 6.14
C THR A 209 -0.37 7.34 5.74
N GLU A 210 -1.24 8.08 6.41
CA GLU A 210 -1.33 9.54 6.26
C GLU A 210 -0.05 10.20 6.80
N VAL A 211 0.67 10.92 5.93
CA VAL A 211 1.94 11.58 6.27
C VAL A 211 1.72 13.04 6.62
N VAL A 212 0.91 13.73 5.81
CA VAL A 212 0.58 15.14 6.01
C VAL A 212 -0.91 15.32 5.77
N THR A 213 -1.62 15.93 6.72
CA THR A 213 -3.06 16.22 6.60
C THR A 213 -3.34 17.65 6.99
N LYS A 214 -4.14 18.33 6.18
CA LYS A 214 -4.67 19.67 6.48
C LYS A 214 -6.17 19.74 6.20
N TYR A 215 -6.82 20.74 6.77
CA TYR A 215 -8.24 21.00 6.61
C TYR A 215 -8.48 22.44 6.20
N LYS A 216 -9.54 22.68 5.41
CA LYS A 216 -9.99 24.02 5.04
C LYS A 216 -11.52 24.08 5.06
N LYS A 217 -12.08 25.10 5.67
CA LYS A 217 -13.51 25.39 5.58
C LYS A 217 -13.86 25.87 4.17
N LEU A 218 -14.95 25.37 3.61
CA LEU A 218 -15.47 25.80 2.31
C LEU A 218 -16.52 26.88 2.50
N GLY A 219 -16.62 27.77 1.51
CA GLY A 219 -17.76 28.66 1.32
C GLY A 219 -18.89 27.97 0.56
N ASN A 220 -19.95 28.70 0.29
CA ASN A 220 -21.10 28.24 -0.49
C ASN A 220 -21.11 28.80 -1.91
N GLU A 221 -19.97 29.22 -2.43
CA GLU A 221 -19.86 29.70 -3.81
C GLU A 221 -20.17 28.55 -4.80
N PRO A 222 -20.78 28.84 -5.95
CA PRO A 222 -21.00 27.82 -6.98
C PRO A 222 -19.75 27.16 -7.50
N VAL A 223 -18.64 27.88 -7.51
CA VAL A 223 -17.28 27.43 -7.86
C VAL A 223 -16.29 28.06 -6.91
N SER A 224 -15.51 27.24 -6.23
CA SER A 224 -14.43 27.67 -5.36
C SER A 224 -13.08 27.18 -5.93
N PRO A 225 -12.32 28.03 -6.60
CA PRO A 225 -10.96 27.71 -7.03
C PRO A 225 -10.07 27.59 -5.79
N LEU A 226 -9.32 26.52 -5.70
CA LEU A 226 -8.44 26.19 -4.58
C LEU A 226 -7.00 26.15 -5.05
N LEU A 227 -6.20 27.13 -4.61
CA LEU A 227 -4.75 27.06 -4.66
C LEU A 227 -4.27 26.79 -3.24
N LEU A 228 -3.80 25.58 -2.99
CA LEU A 228 -3.39 25.10 -1.67
C LEU A 228 -1.97 24.54 -1.69
N SER A 229 -1.37 24.35 -0.52
CA SER A 229 -0.04 23.77 -0.40
C SER A 229 0.09 22.86 0.81
N LEU A 230 0.92 21.82 0.67
CA LEU A 230 1.30 20.89 1.72
C LEU A 230 2.82 20.87 1.89
N PRO A 231 3.33 20.85 3.15
CA PRO A 231 4.76 20.76 3.41
C PRO A 231 5.32 19.39 3.00
N LEU A 232 6.51 19.39 2.39
CA LEU A 232 7.23 18.19 1.96
C LEU A 232 8.61 18.03 2.63
N SER A 233 9.04 18.95 3.47
CA SER A 233 10.38 18.92 4.07
C SER A 233 10.63 17.62 4.85
N GLU A 234 9.61 17.12 5.55
CA GLU A 234 9.66 15.90 6.36
C GLU A 234 8.98 14.70 5.69
N VAL A 235 8.79 14.75 4.38
CA VAL A 235 8.29 13.62 3.58
C VAL A 235 9.48 12.90 2.97
N ARG A 236 9.65 11.62 3.30
CA ARG A 236 10.74 10.75 2.81
C ARG A 236 10.66 10.53 1.30
N SER A 237 11.73 9.98 0.72
CA SER A 237 11.65 9.45 -0.64
C SER A 237 10.67 8.29 -0.72
N GLY A 238 9.85 8.28 -1.77
CA GLY A 238 8.83 7.25 -1.93
C GLY A 238 7.75 7.59 -2.95
N LYS A 239 6.74 6.74 -2.99
CA LYS A 239 5.52 6.89 -3.78
C LYS A 239 4.42 7.44 -2.88
N TYR A 240 3.70 8.44 -3.34
CA TYR A 240 2.67 9.11 -2.56
C TYR A 240 1.42 9.40 -3.39
N SER A 241 0.30 9.46 -2.71
CA SER A 241 -0.95 9.99 -3.25
C SER A 241 -1.32 11.28 -2.52
N LEU A 242 -1.75 12.30 -3.25
CA LEU A 242 -2.43 13.47 -2.71
C LEU A 242 -3.92 13.28 -2.94
N THR A 243 -4.69 13.24 -1.86
CA THR A 243 -6.15 13.12 -1.90
C THR A 243 -6.79 14.39 -1.36
N VAL A 244 -7.82 14.86 -2.04
CA VAL A 244 -8.66 15.99 -1.65
C VAL A 244 -10.09 15.46 -1.48
N GLU A 245 -10.63 15.61 -0.28
CA GLU A 245 -11.93 15.08 0.13
C GLU A 245 -12.85 16.21 0.60
N ILE A 246 -14.09 16.22 0.15
CA ILE A 246 -15.14 17.15 0.61
C ILE A 246 -16.03 16.41 1.59
N TYR A 247 -16.20 16.97 2.76
CA TYR A 247 -17.11 16.50 3.80
C TYR A 247 -18.22 17.52 4.01
N ASP A 248 -19.44 17.05 4.25
CA ASP A 248 -20.54 17.88 4.67
C ASP A 248 -20.41 18.27 6.18
N ARG A 249 -21.39 19.05 6.68
CA ARG A 249 -21.45 19.46 8.09
C ARG A 249 -21.60 18.28 9.06
N ASP A 250 -22.14 17.15 8.58
CA ASP A 250 -22.37 15.93 9.37
C ASP A 250 -21.18 14.97 9.25
N LYS A 251 -20.06 15.44 8.67
CA LYS A 251 -18.81 14.71 8.44
C LYS A 251 -18.96 13.47 7.54
N GLN A 252 -19.93 13.49 6.63
CA GLN A 252 -20.06 12.47 5.60
C GLN A 252 -19.22 12.87 4.39
N LEU A 253 -18.50 11.90 3.82
CA LEU A 253 -17.74 12.10 2.59
C LEU A 253 -18.72 12.31 1.43
N VAL A 254 -18.57 13.44 0.72
CA VAL A 254 -19.43 13.83 -0.40
C VAL A 254 -18.74 13.58 -1.73
N SER A 255 -17.46 13.92 -1.83
CA SER A 255 -16.67 13.79 -3.07
C SER A 255 -15.20 13.69 -2.73
N SER A 256 -14.43 13.00 -3.56
CA SER A 256 -12.97 12.91 -3.45
C SER A 256 -12.30 12.91 -4.81
N SER A 257 -11.08 13.41 -4.87
CA SER A 257 -10.18 13.31 -6.01
C SER A 257 -8.79 12.99 -5.51
N SER A 258 -8.01 12.22 -6.29
CA SER A 258 -6.68 11.80 -5.90
C SER A 258 -5.72 11.84 -7.07
N THR A 259 -4.49 12.29 -6.83
CA THR A 259 -3.40 12.25 -7.80
C THR A 259 -2.15 11.63 -7.17
N ARG A 260 -1.22 11.15 -7.99
CA ARG A 260 -0.04 10.41 -7.56
C ARG A 260 1.23 11.17 -7.87
N PHE A 261 2.24 11.02 -7.01
CA PHE A 261 3.55 11.61 -7.27
C PHE A 261 4.67 10.77 -6.67
N LEU A 262 5.88 11.01 -7.17
CA LEU A 262 7.12 10.48 -6.64
C LEU A 262 7.87 11.59 -5.90
N ARG A 263 8.43 11.26 -4.75
CA ARG A 263 9.26 12.15 -3.95
C ARG A 263 10.69 11.61 -3.86
N SER A 264 11.68 12.46 -4.05
CA SER A 264 13.07 12.19 -3.69
C SER A 264 13.50 13.19 -2.61
N ASN A 265 13.96 12.67 -1.46
CA ASN A 265 14.42 13.50 -0.32
C ASN A 265 15.56 12.77 0.44
N PRO A 266 16.68 12.50 -0.24
CA PRO A 266 17.77 11.67 0.32
C PRO A 266 18.39 12.25 1.58
N SER A 267 18.44 13.57 1.73
CA SER A 267 18.96 14.19 2.96
C SER A 267 18.08 13.89 4.17
N TYR A 268 16.76 14.03 4.03
CA TYR A 268 15.81 13.68 5.10
C TYR A 268 15.79 12.18 5.36
N ASP A 269 15.87 11.34 4.33
CA ASP A 269 15.97 9.89 4.48
C ASP A 269 17.17 9.50 5.33
N THR A 270 18.33 10.09 5.06
CA THR A 270 19.55 9.84 5.82
C THR A 270 19.40 10.23 7.29
N GLN A 271 18.81 11.41 7.56
CA GLN A 271 18.52 11.85 8.92
C GLN A 271 17.53 10.92 9.61
N TYR A 272 16.40 10.64 8.96
CA TYR A 272 15.34 9.77 9.48
C TYR A 272 15.90 8.39 9.89
N TRP A 273 16.65 7.74 8.98
CA TRP A 273 17.22 6.43 9.28
C TRP A 273 18.32 6.49 10.34
N THR A 274 19.07 7.58 10.43
CA THR A 274 20.06 7.79 11.49
C THR A 274 19.38 7.88 12.85
N ASP A 275 18.34 8.68 12.98
CA ASP A 275 17.62 8.88 14.24
C ASP A 275 16.83 7.62 14.62
N TYR A 276 16.17 6.98 13.65
CA TYR A 276 15.51 5.70 13.84
C TYR A 276 16.46 4.60 14.33
N ASN A 277 17.64 4.49 13.71
CA ASN A 277 18.63 3.50 14.13
C ASN A 277 19.12 3.73 15.55
N LYS A 278 19.31 4.99 15.96
CA LYS A 278 19.67 5.33 17.37
C LYS A 278 18.56 4.93 18.33
N GLU A 279 17.29 5.12 17.96
CA GLU A 279 16.14 4.72 18.78
C GLU A 279 16.08 3.20 18.96
N VAL A 280 16.31 2.43 17.90
CA VAL A 280 16.36 0.96 17.95
C VAL A 280 17.53 0.48 18.82
N ASP A 281 18.74 1.00 18.55
CA ASP A 281 19.98 0.59 19.24
C ASP A 281 19.99 0.97 20.74
N GLY A 282 19.19 1.94 21.16
CA GLY A 282 19.02 2.32 22.57
C GLY A 282 17.80 1.70 23.26
N SER A 283 17.04 0.85 22.55
CA SER A 283 15.76 0.32 23.04
C SER A 283 15.91 -1.04 23.74
N PHE A 284 14.77 -1.56 24.23
CA PHE A 284 14.71 -2.86 24.92
C PHE A 284 15.20 -4.03 24.05
N VAL A 285 15.09 -3.96 22.72
CA VAL A 285 15.52 -5.05 21.82
C VAL A 285 17.03 -5.21 21.79
N ASP A 286 17.77 -4.16 22.12
CA ASP A 286 19.25 -4.22 22.21
C ASP A 286 19.73 -5.06 23.37
N SER A 287 18.96 -5.10 24.45
CA SER A 287 19.27 -5.92 25.63
C SER A 287 18.98 -7.42 25.44
N ILE A 288 18.27 -7.83 24.39
CA ILE A 288 17.95 -9.23 24.11
C ILE A 288 19.20 -9.92 23.56
N ALA A 289 19.62 -11.01 24.19
CA ALA A 289 20.75 -11.78 23.66
C ALA A 289 20.43 -12.35 22.27
N THR A 290 21.44 -12.36 21.37
CA THR A 290 21.25 -12.79 19.98
C THR A 290 20.64 -14.20 19.87
N LYS A 291 21.03 -15.11 20.75
CA LYS A 291 20.50 -16.48 20.79
C LYS A 291 18.99 -16.54 21.13
N ASP A 292 18.48 -15.53 21.85
CA ASP A 292 17.11 -15.50 22.34
C ASP A 292 16.16 -14.75 21.36
N LEU A 293 16.72 -14.00 20.41
CA LEU A 293 15.90 -13.25 19.43
C LEU A 293 14.94 -14.14 18.66
N ARG A 294 15.39 -15.33 18.26
CA ARG A 294 14.53 -16.27 17.54
C ARG A 294 13.33 -16.74 18.39
N TYR A 295 13.55 -16.93 19.70
CA TYR A 295 12.47 -17.26 20.63
C TYR A 295 11.40 -16.16 20.68
N HIS A 296 11.83 -14.90 20.81
CA HIS A 296 10.92 -13.74 20.83
C HIS A 296 10.16 -13.59 19.51
N LEU A 297 10.80 -13.79 18.37
CA LEU A 297 10.19 -13.69 17.05
C LEU A 297 9.19 -14.82 16.78
N LEU A 298 9.58 -16.08 17.06
CA LEU A 298 8.72 -17.24 16.87
C LEU A 298 7.46 -17.16 17.74
N SER A 299 7.55 -16.58 18.94
CA SER A 299 6.40 -16.40 19.80
C SER A 299 5.33 -15.50 19.22
N LEU A 300 5.65 -14.66 18.22
CA LEU A 300 4.68 -13.78 17.56
C LEU A 300 3.84 -14.49 16.49
N LEU A 301 4.26 -15.67 16.00
CA LEU A 301 3.53 -16.39 14.94
C LEU A 301 2.04 -16.63 15.24
N PRO A 302 1.64 -16.98 16.49
CA PRO A 302 0.23 -17.17 16.80
C PRO A 302 -0.63 -15.90 16.75
N VAL A 303 -0.02 -14.73 16.95
CA VAL A 303 -0.73 -13.46 17.14
C VAL A 303 -0.56 -12.46 15.99
N ALA A 304 0.47 -12.65 15.16
CA ALA A 304 0.70 -11.81 13.99
C ALA A 304 -0.35 -12.06 12.90
N GLN A 305 -0.82 -10.96 12.28
CA GLN A 305 -1.76 -11.00 11.15
C GLN A 305 -1.07 -10.50 9.88
N GLU A 306 -1.67 -10.74 8.72
CA GLU A 306 -1.17 -10.18 7.47
C GLU A 306 -1.30 -8.63 7.46
N PRO A 307 -0.31 -7.88 6.93
CA PRO A 307 0.92 -8.34 6.26
C PRO A 307 2.10 -8.63 7.21
N THR A 308 1.94 -8.43 8.51
CA THR A 308 3.01 -8.59 9.52
C THR A 308 3.51 -10.03 9.59
N LEU A 309 2.62 -11.03 9.43
CA LEU A 309 2.97 -12.44 9.42
C LEU A 309 3.95 -12.79 8.27
N THR A 310 3.67 -12.30 7.07
CA THR A 310 4.57 -12.47 5.91
C THR A 310 5.95 -11.85 6.20
N ASN A 311 6.01 -10.63 6.74
CA ASN A 311 7.26 -9.97 7.09
C ASN A 311 8.03 -10.72 8.19
N LEU A 312 7.32 -11.22 9.20
CA LEU A 312 7.92 -12.04 10.27
C LEU A 312 8.57 -13.30 9.73
N THR A 313 7.92 -14.00 8.80
CA THR A 313 8.47 -15.21 8.16
C THR A 313 9.76 -14.89 7.41
N ILE A 314 9.78 -13.80 6.63
CA ILE A 314 10.98 -13.34 5.92
C ILE A 314 12.11 -13.04 6.91
N VAL A 315 11.84 -12.34 8.00
CA VAL A 315 12.83 -11.95 9.01
C VAL A 315 13.38 -13.16 9.77
N LEU A 316 12.54 -14.19 10.01
CA LEU A 316 12.97 -15.45 10.63
C LEU A 316 13.92 -16.25 9.74
N ASP A 317 13.75 -16.17 8.41
CA ASP A 317 14.63 -16.84 7.43
C ASP A 317 15.93 -16.06 7.17
N LEU A 318 15.94 -14.76 7.50
CA LEU A 318 17.16 -13.95 7.40
C LEU A 318 18.05 -14.16 8.64
N GLU A 319 19.30 -14.57 8.42
CA GLU A 319 20.33 -14.62 9.48
C GLU A 319 20.90 -13.22 9.81
N ASN A 320 20.02 -12.20 9.88
CA ASN A 320 20.43 -10.82 10.11
C ASN A 320 19.86 -10.31 11.45
N VAL A 321 20.70 -10.34 12.47
CA VAL A 321 20.37 -9.90 13.84
C VAL A 321 19.80 -8.48 13.90
N ARG A 322 20.32 -7.55 13.09
CA ARG A 322 19.83 -6.17 13.08
C ARG A 322 18.42 -6.08 12.50
N ALA A 323 18.14 -6.80 11.42
CA ALA A 323 16.81 -6.88 10.85
C ALA A 323 15.81 -7.51 11.83
N GLN A 324 16.21 -8.53 12.55
CA GLN A 324 15.40 -9.19 13.57
C GLN A 324 15.06 -8.26 14.74
N ARG A 325 16.06 -7.52 15.26
CA ARG A 325 15.83 -6.52 16.32
C ARG A 325 14.93 -5.39 15.86
N LYS A 326 15.17 -4.89 14.65
CA LYS A 326 14.35 -3.85 14.05
C LYS A 326 12.89 -4.28 13.91
N PHE A 327 12.63 -5.45 13.37
CA PHE A 327 11.27 -6.00 13.25
C PHE A 327 10.59 -6.10 14.62
N LEU A 328 11.29 -6.64 15.61
CA LEU A 328 10.76 -6.79 16.97
C LEU A 328 10.44 -5.44 17.63
N PHE A 329 11.30 -4.43 17.41
CA PHE A 329 11.08 -3.08 17.88
C PHE A 329 9.84 -2.44 17.22
N ASP A 330 9.76 -2.51 15.89
CA ASP A 330 8.65 -1.93 15.12
C ASP A 330 7.31 -2.56 15.49
N TYR A 331 7.27 -3.89 15.60
CA TYR A 331 6.07 -4.61 16.02
C TYR A 331 5.53 -4.09 17.36
N TRP A 332 6.37 -3.98 18.38
CA TRP A 332 5.95 -3.54 19.70
C TRP A 332 5.69 -2.05 19.77
N LYS A 333 6.38 -1.24 18.98
CA LYS A 333 6.12 0.19 18.85
C LYS A 333 4.75 0.45 18.19
N GLU A 334 4.34 -0.36 17.23
CA GLU A 334 3.00 -0.31 16.65
C GLU A 334 1.92 -0.70 17.67
N GLN A 335 2.12 -1.79 18.42
CA GLN A 335 1.18 -2.23 19.44
C GLN A 335 1.07 -1.25 20.64
N SER A 336 2.13 -0.58 20.97
CA SER A 336 2.18 0.37 22.12
C SER A 336 3.21 1.48 21.85
N PRO A 337 2.82 2.55 21.13
CA PRO A 337 3.74 3.60 20.68
C PRO A 337 4.50 4.28 21.83
N LYS A 338 3.86 4.42 22.98
CA LYS A 338 4.45 5.10 24.15
C LYS A 338 5.31 4.20 25.03
N TYR A 339 4.95 2.92 25.15
CA TYR A 339 5.60 1.98 26.07
C TYR A 339 5.82 0.59 25.46
N PRO A 340 6.54 0.47 24.34
CA PRO A 340 6.74 -0.79 23.63
C PRO A 340 7.41 -1.86 24.52
N HIS A 341 8.38 -1.49 25.34
CA HIS A 341 9.07 -2.37 26.25
C HIS A 341 8.15 -2.99 27.33
N ILE A 342 7.14 -2.25 27.79
CA ILE A 342 6.17 -2.76 28.77
C ILE A 342 5.24 -3.77 28.12
N ALA A 343 4.75 -3.48 26.89
CA ALA A 343 3.90 -4.38 26.14
C ALA A 343 4.63 -5.69 25.83
N HIS A 344 5.85 -5.59 25.34
CA HIS A 344 6.73 -6.75 25.09
C HIS A 344 6.95 -7.58 26.37
N ALA A 345 7.36 -6.95 27.47
CA ALA A 345 7.63 -7.66 28.71
C ALA A 345 6.38 -8.37 29.29
N LYS A 346 5.20 -7.78 29.15
CA LYS A 346 3.93 -8.42 29.55
C LYS A 346 3.62 -9.63 28.68
N TYR A 347 3.83 -9.51 27.38
CA TYR A 347 3.60 -10.61 26.44
C TYR A 347 4.57 -11.77 26.72
N MET A 348 5.85 -11.48 26.88
CA MET A 348 6.86 -12.51 27.14
C MET A 348 6.60 -13.29 28.42
N LYS A 349 6.04 -12.69 29.47
CA LYS A 349 5.62 -13.42 30.66
C LYS A 349 4.55 -14.51 30.35
N VAL A 350 3.65 -14.22 29.40
CA VAL A 350 2.66 -15.20 28.95
C VAL A 350 3.32 -16.27 28.08
N VAL A 351 4.23 -15.86 27.21
CA VAL A 351 5.01 -16.78 26.35
C VAL A 351 5.80 -17.78 27.19
N ASP A 352 6.50 -17.28 28.21
CA ASP A 352 7.31 -18.13 29.12
C ASP A 352 6.40 -19.12 29.90
N LEU A 353 5.26 -18.65 30.42
CA LEU A 353 4.28 -19.51 31.04
C LEU A 353 3.75 -20.59 30.11
N VAL A 354 3.44 -20.22 28.86
CA VAL A 354 2.95 -21.16 27.85
C VAL A 354 4.03 -22.16 27.45
N HIS A 355 5.28 -21.72 27.38
CA HIS A 355 6.41 -22.62 27.16
C HIS A 355 6.50 -23.66 28.27
N ASP A 356 6.50 -23.22 29.52
CA ASP A 356 6.62 -24.12 30.68
C ASP A 356 5.45 -25.12 30.78
N LEU A 357 4.23 -24.70 30.41
CA LEU A 357 3.05 -25.55 30.50
C LEU A 357 2.95 -26.62 29.37
N TYR A 358 3.42 -26.28 28.17
CA TYR A 358 3.17 -27.10 26.98
C TYR A 358 4.45 -27.55 26.25
N ASP A 359 5.62 -27.38 26.86
CA ASP A 359 6.87 -27.92 26.29
C ASP A 359 6.80 -29.45 26.13
N ASN A 360 7.15 -29.90 24.92
CA ASN A 360 7.15 -31.32 24.57
C ASN A 360 8.56 -31.85 24.23
N ASN A 361 9.61 -31.12 24.54
CA ASN A 361 11.04 -31.39 24.26
C ASN A 361 11.41 -31.44 22.76
N VAL A 362 10.53 -31.08 21.84
CA VAL A 362 10.79 -31.03 20.39
C VAL A 362 10.94 -29.59 19.90
N GLY A 363 10.21 -28.66 20.50
CA GLY A 363 10.22 -27.25 20.18
C GLY A 363 9.79 -26.42 21.39
N PHE A 364 9.52 -25.14 21.20
CA PHE A 364 9.01 -24.29 22.27
C PHE A 364 7.52 -24.62 22.54
N GLY A 365 7.11 -24.57 23.80
CA GLY A 365 5.73 -24.90 24.21
C GLY A 365 4.66 -24.09 23.46
N PHE A 366 4.94 -22.86 23.07
CA PHE A 366 4.04 -22.04 22.26
C PHE A 366 3.98 -22.45 20.77
N GLN A 367 4.83 -23.36 20.32
CA GLN A 367 4.78 -23.96 18.98
C GLN A 367 3.92 -25.22 18.94
N THR A 368 3.56 -25.78 20.10
CA THR A 368 2.54 -26.84 20.17
C THR A 368 1.16 -26.29 19.86
N ASP A 369 0.24 -27.11 19.41
CA ASP A 369 -1.12 -26.67 19.09
C ASP A 369 -1.84 -26.04 20.29
N ARG A 370 -1.65 -26.60 21.50
CA ARG A 370 -2.18 -26.01 22.74
C ARG A 370 -1.57 -24.65 23.05
N GLY A 371 -0.25 -24.54 22.95
CA GLY A 371 0.45 -23.27 23.18
C GLY A 371 0.07 -22.21 22.15
N HIS A 372 -0.07 -22.58 20.89
CA HIS A 372 -0.54 -21.71 19.83
C HIS A 372 -1.93 -21.13 20.13
N ILE A 373 -2.89 -21.98 20.42
CA ILE A 373 -4.27 -21.58 20.76
C ILE A 373 -4.29 -20.72 22.01
N PHE A 374 -3.48 -21.05 23.03
CA PHE A 374 -3.40 -20.25 24.25
C PHE A 374 -2.84 -18.84 23.98
N LEU A 375 -1.78 -18.68 23.20
CA LEU A 375 -1.25 -17.36 22.85
C LEU A 375 -2.23 -16.54 22.02
N LYS A 376 -2.95 -17.20 21.09
CA LYS A 376 -3.86 -16.54 20.16
C LYS A 376 -5.16 -16.08 20.83
N TYR A 377 -5.73 -16.90 21.73
CA TYR A 377 -7.06 -16.68 22.30
C TYR A 377 -7.06 -16.48 23.81
N GLY A 378 -5.91 -16.64 24.45
CA GLY A 378 -5.78 -16.54 25.90
C GLY A 378 -6.10 -17.86 26.61
N LYS A 379 -6.16 -17.76 27.95
CA LYS A 379 -6.49 -18.92 28.80
C LYS A 379 -7.92 -19.41 28.55
N PRO A 380 -8.15 -20.72 28.37
CA PRO A 380 -9.50 -21.28 28.29
C PRO A 380 -10.30 -21.03 29.56
N SER A 381 -11.62 -20.86 29.41
CA SER A 381 -12.54 -20.72 30.54
C SER A 381 -12.60 -22.00 31.37
N GLU A 382 -12.63 -23.13 30.69
CA GLU A 382 -12.66 -24.45 31.32
C GLU A 382 -11.87 -25.44 30.49
N VAL A 383 -11.32 -26.49 31.14
CA VAL A 383 -10.58 -27.58 30.52
C VAL A 383 -11.08 -28.89 31.05
N VAL A 384 -11.50 -29.76 30.16
CA VAL A 384 -11.81 -31.19 30.50
C VAL A 384 -10.68 -32.04 29.94
N SER A 385 -9.97 -32.73 30.83
CA SER A 385 -8.88 -33.66 30.45
C SER A 385 -9.30 -35.09 30.72
N VAL A 386 -9.14 -35.97 29.75
CA VAL A 386 -9.51 -37.37 29.80
C VAL A 386 -8.33 -38.23 29.36
N ASP A 387 -7.77 -38.96 30.31
CA ASP A 387 -6.59 -39.80 30.07
C ASP A 387 -6.92 -41.27 29.77
N ASN A 388 -8.09 -41.75 30.25
CA ASN A 388 -8.49 -43.15 30.16
C ASN A 388 -9.95 -43.27 29.74
N GLU A 389 -10.18 -43.29 28.45
CA GLU A 389 -11.47 -43.61 27.85
C GLU A 389 -11.32 -44.82 26.91
N PRO A 390 -12.26 -45.77 26.90
CA PRO A 390 -12.14 -46.94 26.03
C PRO A 390 -11.97 -46.56 24.55
N ASP A 391 -11.00 -47.18 23.91
CA ASP A 391 -10.66 -47.03 22.48
C ASP A 391 -10.27 -45.62 22.03
N ALA A 392 -10.08 -44.66 22.97
CA ALA A 392 -9.60 -43.33 22.71
C ALA A 392 -8.19 -43.14 23.24
N VAL A 393 -7.40 -42.32 22.53
CA VAL A 393 -6.15 -41.78 23.06
C VAL A 393 -6.45 -40.64 24.04
N PRO A 394 -5.54 -40.27 24.96
CA PRO A 394 -5.73 -39.13 25.85
C PRO A 394 -6.14 -37.87 25.07
N TYR A 395 -7.11 -37.11 25.59
CA TYR A 395 -7.60 -35.90 24.94
C TYR A 395 -7.96 -34.82 25.95
N GLU A 396 -7.98 -33.57 25.49
CA GLU A 396 -8.40 -32.38 26.23
C GLU A 396 -9.44 -31.60 25.41
N ILE A 397 -10.47 -31.09 26.09
CA ILE A 397 -11.45 -30.18 25.50
C ILE A 397 -11.34 -28.87 26.22
N TRP A 398 -11.04 -27.82 25.46
CA TRP A 398 -10.95 -26.47 25.96
C TRP A 398 -12.20 -25.69 25.58
N TYR A 399 -12.82 -25.03 26.56
CA TYR A 399 -14.01 -24.23 26.40
C TYR A 399 -13.67 -22.75 26.54
N TYR A 400 -14.17 -21.95 25.61
CA TYR A 400 -14.10 -20.50 25.67
C TYR A 400 -15.51 -19.92 25.64
N HIS A 401 -15.98 -19.34 26.75
CA HIS A 401 -17.29 -18.67 26.78
C HIS A 401 -17.33 -17.50 25.79
N THR A 402 -16.24 -16.76 25.68
CA THR A 402 -16.06 -15.68 24.71
C THR A 402 -14.61 -15.68 24.25
N LEU A 403 -14.38 -15.75 22.93
CA LEU A 403 -13.07 -15.50 22.36
C LEU A 403 -12.86 -13.99 22.22
N SER A 404 -11.72 -13.50 22.72
CA SER A 404 -11.22 -12.17 22.44
C SER A 404 -10.28 -12.22 21.22
N GLY A 405 -10.54 -11.41 20.21
CA GLY A 405 -9.72 -11.39 19.00
C GLY A 405 -10.48 -10.85 17.80
N VAL A 406 -9.99 -11.17 16.59
CA VAL A 406 -10.54 -10.69 15.31
C VAL A 406 -11.99 -11.12 15.09
N THR A 407 -12.37 -12.30 15.59
CA THR A 407 -13.74 -12.80 15.54
C THR A 407 -14.26 -12.94 16.95
N ARG A 408 -15.24 -12.12 17.33
CA ARG A 408 -15.97 -12.30 18.59
C ARG A 408 -16.87 -13.53 18.46
N GLN A 409 -16.42 -14.68 18.97
CA GLN A 409 -17.21 -15.91 19.02
C GLN A 409 -17.51 -16.27 20.47
N THR A 410 -18.64 -16.87 20.70
CA THR A 410 -19.06 -17.39 22.02
C THR A 410 -19.20 -18.90 21.96
N ASN A 411 -19.06 -19.55 23.10
CA ASN A 411 -19.20 -21.02 23.26
C ASN A 411 -18.30 -21.78 22.26
N THR A 412 -17.06 -21.34 22.13
CA THR A 412 -16.10 -21.98 21.22
C THR A 412 -15.34 -23.09 21.92
N ARG A 413 -15.11 -24.18 21.21
CA ARG A 413 -14.50 -25.41 21.73
C ARG A 413 -13.33 -25.82 20.87
N PHE A 414 -12.27 -26.32 21.52
CA PHE A 414 -11.10 -26.91 20.89
C PHE A 414 -10.87 -28.27 21.49
N LEU A 415 -10.79 -29.28 20.67
CA LEU A 415 -10.51 -30.68 21.06
C LEU A 415 -9.05 -30.98 20.64
N PHE A 416 -8.23 -31.28 21.62
CA PHE A 416 -6.87 -31.74 21.44
C PHE A 416 -6.77 -33.22 21.82
N TYR A 417 -5.97 -33.99 21.10
CA TYR A 417 -5.72 -35.42 21.38
C TYR A 417 -4.23 -35.71 21.32
N ASN A 418 -3.77 -36.73 22.01
CA ASN A 418 -2.38 -37.15 22.07
C ASN A 418 -2.15 -38.46 21.29
N PRO A 419 -1.99 -38.40 19.96
CA PRO A 419 -1.90 -39.60 19.13
C PRO A 419 -0.61 -40.41 19.32
N SER A 420 0.46 -39.76 19.78
CA SER A 420 1.79 -40.34 19.98
C SER A 420 1.96 -40.95 21.38
N LEU A 421 1.08 -40.64 22.33
CA LEU A 421 1.20 -40.92 23.75
C LEU A 421 2.47 -40.31 24.39
N SER A 422 3.09 -39.38 23.72
CA SER A 422 4.29 -38.67 24.19
C SER A 422 3.93 -37.51 25.12
N HIS A 423 4.85 -37.15 26.01
CA HIS A 423 4.61 -36.04 26.93
C HIS A 423 4.28 -34.74 26.20
N ASN A 424 3.14 -34.14 26.56
CA ASN A 424 2.65 -32.87 26.01
C ASN A 424 2.44 -32.82 24.47
N ASP A 425 2.49 -33.95 23.75
CA ASP A 425 2.31 -33.98 22.29
C ASP A 425 0.83 -34.02 21.88
N TYR A 426 0.09 -33.03 22.36
CA TYR A 426 -1.34 -32.86 22.03
C TYR A 426 -1.47 -32.03 20.75
N GLN A 427 -2.20 -32.59 19.78
CA GLN A 427 -2.50 -31.97 18.49
C GLN A 427 -3.96 -31.52 18.45
N LEU A 428 -4.24 -30.42 17.76
CA LEU A 428 -5.61 -29.95 17.55
C LEU A 428 -6.34 -30.90 16.60
N LEU A 429 -7.32 -31.62 17.12
CA LEU A 429 -8.13 -32.57 16.37
C LEU A 429 -9.33 -31.91 15.70
N HIS A 430 -10.06 -31.08 16.47
CA HIS A 430 -11.26 -30.40 15.99
C HIS A 430 -11.53 -29.11 16.77
N SER A 431 -12.18 -28.15 16.11
CA SER A 431 -12.72 -26.98 16.80
C SER A 431 -14.00 -26.45 16.17
N THR A 432 -14.77 -25.69 16.96
CA THR A 432 -15.90 -24.89 16.48
C THR A 432 -15.47 -23.47 16.12
N CYS A 433 -14.18 -23.14 16.25
CA CYS A 433 -13.64 -21.81 15.97
C CYS A 433 -13.53 -21.56 14.46
N ILE A 434 -14.08 -20.44 14.00
CA ILE A 434 -13.94 -20.02 12.60
C ILE A 434 -12.47 -19.66 12.35
N GLY A 435 -11.88 -20.25 11.31
CA GLY A 435 -10.49 -20.05 10.94
C GLY A 435 -9.50 -21.05 11.54
N GLU A 436 -9.98 -21.95 12.41
CA GLU A 436 -9.20 -23.07 12.95
C GLU A 436 -9.63 -24.40 12.36
N ARG A 437 -8.88 -25.48 12.66
CA ARG A 437 -9.16 -26.83 12.15
C ARG A 437 -10.58 -27.27 12.53
N ASN A 438 -11.41 -27.49 11.53
CA ASN A 438 -12.73 -28.10 11.68
C ASN A 438 -12.71 -29.48 11.01
N ASN A 439 -12.75 -30.54 11.83
CA ASN A 439 -12.73 -31.93 11.38
C ASN A 439 -14.08 -32.59 11.70
N PRO A 440 -14.96 -32.78 10.72
CA PRO A 440 -16.23 -33.45 10.94
C PRO A 440 -16.12 -34.94 11.39
N ALA A 441 -15.01 -35.60 11.04
CA ALA A 441 -14.72 -36.99 11.35
C ALA A 441 -13.87 -37.17 12.62
N TRP A 442 -13.84 -36.17 13.50
CA TRP A 442 -12.99 -36.18 14.69
C TRP A 442 -13.24 -37.40 15.62
N GLU A 443 -14.45 -37.89 15.71
CA GLU A 443 -14.76 -39.06 16.55
C GLU A 443 -14.07 -40.32 16.01
N VAL A 444 -14.09 -40.53 14.69
CA VAL A 444 -13.43 -41.70 14.08
C VAL A 444 -11.92 -41.61 14.31
N GLU A 445 -11.35 -40.42 14.24
CA GLU A 445 -9.90 -40.18 14.45
C GLU A 445 -9.53 -40.35 15.94
N LEU A 446 -10.38 -39.89 16.86
CA LEU A 446 -10.16 -40.03 18.30
C LEU A 446 -10.24 -41.51 18.76
N TYR A 447 -11.27 -42.24 18.29
CA TYR A 447 -11.49 -43.65 18.62
C TYR A 447 -10.89 -44.61 17.59
N ARG A 448 -9.71 -44.30 17.12
CA ARG A 448 -9.01 -45.08 16.07
C ARG A 448 -8.75 -46.54 16.43
N ASP A 449 -8.73 -46.86 17.72
CA ASP A 449 -8.49 -48.20 18.23
C ASP A 449 -9.85 -49.01 18.40
N ALA A 450 -10.98 -48.37 18.03
CA ALA A 450 -12.28 -49.04 18.05
C ALA A 450 -12.37 -50.13 16.97
N PRO A 451 -13.09 -51.25 17.25
CA PRO A 451 -13.35 -52.27 16.24
C PRO A 451 -14.04 -51.68 14.99
N GLU A 452 -13.62 -52.11 13.80
CA GLU A 452 -14.18 -51.62 12.51
C GLU A 452 -15.72 -51.77 12.44
N SER A 453 -16.29 -52.78 13.09
CA SER A 453 -17.74 -52.95 13.14
C SER A 453 -18.50 -51.86 13.89
N GLN A 454 -17.81 -51.00 14.61
CA GLN A 454 -18.35 -49.87 15.38
C GLN A 454 -18.14 -48.54 14.72
N ILE A 455 -17.29 -48.49 13.71
CA ILE A 455 -17.11 -47.33 12.82
C ILE A 455 -18.17 -47.46 11.72
N GLY A 456 -18.86 -46.39 11.37
CA GLY A 456 -19.89 -46.38 10.33
C GLY A 456 -19.44 -47.08 9.04
N SER A 457 -20.34 -47.79 8.36
CA SER A 457 -20.04 -48.68 7.24
C SER A 457 -19.65 -48.04 5.92
N THR A 458 -19.40 -46.75 5.88
CA THR A 458 -18.98 -46.00 4.68
C THR A 458 -17.62 -45.37 4.87
N ILE A 459 -16.88 -45.18 3.75
CA ILE A 459 -15.59 -44.48 3.73
C ILE A 459 -15.71 -43.02 4.26
N GLU A 460 -16.94 -42.50 4.31
CA GLU A 460 -17.28 -41.16 4.80
C GLU A 460 -17.85 -41.16 6.22
N ALA A 461 -17.63 -42.23 6.99
CA ALA A 461 -18.12 -42.30 8.36
C ALA A 461 -17.54 -41.14 9.21
N THR A 462 -18.42 -40.33 9.80
CA THR A 462 -18.08 -39.19 10.65
C THR A 462 -18.29 -39.45 12.11
N ASP A 463 -18.89 -40.60 12.48
CA ASP A 463 -19.20 -40.95 13.85
C ASP A 463 -18.90 -42.41 14.17
N VAL A 464 -18.71 -42.68 15.44
CA VAL A 464 -18.53 -44.02 16.00
C VAL A 464 -19.77 -44.37 16.82
N GLN A 465 -20.22 -45.62 16.73
CA GLN A 465 -21.37 -46.09 17.51
C GLN A 465 -21.14 -45.85 19.01
N ARG A 466 -22.19 -45.43 19.73
CA ARG A 466 -22.16 -45.25 21.18
C ARG A 466 -21.78 -46.57 21.86
N GLY A 467 -20.53 -46.62 22.29
CA GLY A 467 -20.02 -47.75 23.07
C GLY A 467 -20.18 -47.50 24.58
N TRP A 468 -20.02 -48.55 25.36
CA TRP A 468 -20.00 -48.45 26.81
C TRP A 468 -18.86 -47.51 27.25
N ASN A 469 -19.21 -46.46 28.00
CA ASN A 469 -18.28 -45.48 28.59
C ASN A 469 -17.53 -44.55 27.59
N ARG A 470 -17.97 -44.43 26.33
CA ARG A 470 -17.47 -43.42 25.38
C ARG A 470 -18.24 -42.14 25.58
N ARG A 471 -17.56 -41.09 26.06
CA ARG A 471 -18.18 -39.83 26.52
C ARG A 471 -17.65 -38.58 25.82
N ALA A 472 -16.67 -38.69 24.92
CA ALA A 472 -16.06 -37.51 24.26
C ALA A 472 -17.09 -36.60 23.57
N ARG A 473 -18.10 -37.18 22.86
CA ARG A 473 -19.18 -36.41 22.26
C ARG A 473 -20.05 -35.69 23.28
N GLU A 474 -20.34 -36.34 24.42
CA GLU A 474 -21.09 -35.74 25.53
C GLU A 474 -20.30 -34.58 26.09
N TYR A 475 -19.04 -34.78 26.45
CA TYR A 475 -18.17 -33.73 26.95
C TYR A 475 -18.00 -32.59 25.94
N PHE A 476 -17.88 -32.88 24.63
CA PHE A 476 -17.73 -31.83 23.62
C PHE A 476 -19.01 -31.00 23.43
N ASN A 477 -20.20 -31.53 23.64
CA ASN A 477 -21.48 -30.88 23.37
C ASN A 477 -22.17 -30.27 24.59
N ASP A 478 -21.99 -30.85 25.78
CA ASP A 478 -22.81 -30.55 26.97
C ASP A 478 -22.33 -29.28 27.76
N TYR A 479 -21.27 -28.67 27.36
CA TYR A 479 -20.80 -27.41 27.98
C TYR A 479 -21.08 -26.19 27.11
#